data_cec4a9048732a67ca4ebc271ef74411b
#
_entry.id   cec4a9048732a67ca4ebc271ef74411b
#
_cell.length_a   1.000
_cell.length_b   1.000
_cell.length_c   1.000
_cell.angle_alpha   90.00
_cell.angle_beta   90.00
_cell.angle_gamma   90.00
#
_symmetry.space_group_name_H-M   'P 1'
#
loop_
_entity.id
_entity.type
_entity.pdbx_description
1 polymer ?
#
loop_
_entity_poly.entity_id
_entity_poly.type
_entity_poly.pdbx_seq_one_letter_code
_entity_poly.pdbx_strand_id
1 'polypeptide(L)'
;MEVENFYAAGYRGSKQFKQLDVPTANATGFGAAADDYMERGIDLNEQLIRNKPATYFMRVTGNSMINAGIHDGDVVIVDRSIKPVSGKIVIAILDGDMLIRRLEKTMNKLRLVPETPKLATIEVAEYSDMTIWGVVTYVIHGV
;
A
#
# COMPACT_ATOMS: atom_id res chain seq x y z
N MET A 1 -9.05 8.39 -12.48
CA MET A 1 -8.45 7.29 -11.68
C MET A 1 -7.84 7.83 -10.40
N GLU A 2 -8.06 7.11 -9.31
CA GLU A 2 -7.52 7.51 -8.00
C GLU A 2 -6.18 6.87 -7.70
N VAL A 3 -5.80 5.85 -8.43
CA VAL A 3 -4.51 5.20 -8.29
C VAL A 3 -3.91 4.95 -9.64
N GLU A 4 -2.58 4.96 -9.66
CA GLU A 4 -1.83 4.78 -10.88
C GLU A 4 -0.66 3.84 -10.57
N ASN A 5 -0.43 2.91 -11.47
CA ASN A 5 0.63 1.93 -11.29
C ASN A 5 1.98 2.62 -11.35
N PHE A 6 2.76 2.46 -10.29
CA PHE A 6 4.05 3.12 -10.16
C PHE A 6 5.20 2.14 -10.42
N TYR A 7 5.15 0.98 -9.82
CA TYR A 7 6.08 -0.11 -10.07
C TYR A 7 5.31 -1.42 -10.09
N ALA A 8 5.57 -2.22 -11.11
CA ALA A 8 4.98 -3.54 -11.21
C ALA A 8 5.63 -4.51 -10.22
N ALA A 9 4.91 -5.57 -9.92
CA ALA A 9 5.46 -6.71 -9.21
C ALA A 9 6.68 -7.25 -9.97
N GLY A 10 7.62 -7.79 -9.26
CA GLY A 10 8.86 -8.26 -9.87
C GLY A 10 9.94 -7.20 -10.03
N TYR A 11 9.70 -6.01 -9.53
CA TYR A 11 10.74 -4.99 -9.45
C TYR A 11 11.95 -5.54 -8.70
N ARG A 12 13.11 -5.46 -9.33
CA ARG A 12 14.33 -6.09 -8.83
C ARG A 12 15.36 -5.10 -8.30
N GLY A 13 15.01 -3.84 -8.17
CA GLY A 13 15.93 -2.80 -7.76
C GLY A 13 16.54 -3.03 -6.40
N SER A 14 15.87 -3.76 -5.53
CA SER A 14 16.36 -4.06 -4.19
C SER A 14 17.71 -4.76 -4.17
N LYS A 15 18.00 -5.56 -5.19
CA LYS A 15 19.28 -6.29 -5.24
C LYS A 15 20.47 -5.39 -5.45
N GLN A 16 20.26 -4.21 -5.99
CA GLN A 16 21.32 -3.25 -6.27
C GLN A 16 21.26 -2.05 -5.35
N PHE A 17 20.25 -2.02 -4.52
CA PHE A 17 20.11 -0.96 -3.55
C PHE A 17 21.03 -1.21 -2.39
N LYS A 18 22.17 -0.52 -2.41
CA LYS A 18 23.03 -0.50 -1.24
C LYS A 18 22.51 0.55 -0.30
N GLN A 19 22.06 0.11 0.83
CA GLN A 19 21.79 1.03 1.89
C GLN A 19 23.10 1.68 2.30
N LEU A 20 23.12 3.00 2.28
CA LEU A 20 24.29 3.71 2.74
C LEU A 20 24.47 3.41 4.22
N ASP A 21 25.61 2.86 4.56
CA ASP A 21 25.97 2.69 5.96
C ASP A 21 26.01 4.08 6.60
N VAL A 22 25.18 4.28 7.58
CA VAL A 22 25.31 5.48 8.40
C VAL A 22 26.48 5.22 9.35
N PRO A 23 27.55 5.99 9.24
CA PRO A 23 28.67 5.75 10.14
C PRO A 23 28.24 5.95 11.58
N THR A 24 28.40 4.93 12.36
CA THR A 24 28.21 5.00 13.81
C THR A 24 29.50 5.36 14.48
N ALA A 25 30.23 6.23 13.88
CA ALA A 25 31.64 6.48 14.16
C ALA A 25 32.00 6.69 15.62
N ASN A 26 31.05 7.02 16.45
CA ASN A 26 31.33 7.33 17.83
C ASN A 26 30.52 6.52 18.82
N ALA A 27 30.03 5.39 18.37
CA ALA A 27 29.34 4.47 19.26
C ALA A 27 30.33 3.77 20.18
N THR A 28 30.75 4.49 21.17
CA THR A 28 31.55 3.91 22.25
C THR A 28 30.61 3.52 23.36
N GLY A 29 30.91 2.52 24.08
CA GLY A 29 30.09 2.08 25.17
C GLY A 29 29.17 0.93 24.79
N PHE A 30 28.02 1.20 24.24
CA PHE A 30 27.18 0.13 23.70
C PHE A 30 27.44 -0.07 22.22
N GLY A 31 28.59 0.34 21.77
CA GLY A 31 28.91 0.44 20.36
C GLY A 31 28.83 -0.86 19.59
N ALA A 32 29.29 -1.95 20.13
CA ALA A 32 29.31 -3.19 19.38
C ALA A 32 27.92 -3.68 18.99
N ALA A 33 26.97 -3.62 19.90
CA ALA A 33 25.60 -4.02 19.60
C ALA A 33 24.88 -3.02 18.72
N ALA A 34 25.12 -1.73 18.94
CA ALA A 34 24.53 -0.68 18.12
C ALA A 34 25.11 -0.70 16.71
N ASP A 35 26.39 -0.92 16.56
CA ASP A 35 27.05 -1.00 15.27
C ASP A 35 26.53 -2.18 14.45
N ASP A 36 26.46 -3.35 15.05
CA ASP A 36 25.89 -4.52 14.39
C ASP A 36 24.46 -4.27 13.90
N TYR A 37 23.68 -3.60 14.72
CA TYR A 37 22.30 -3.33 14.39
C TYR A 37 22.18 -2.32 13.24
N MET A 38 23.01 -1.29 13.25
CA MET A 38 22.97 -0.23 12.24
C MET A 38 23.61 -0.63 10.92
N GLU A 39 24.64 -1.47 10.96
CA GLU A 39 25.30 -1.93 9.75
C GLU A 39 24.46 -2.86 8.91
N ARG A 40 23.48 -3.51 9.48
CA ARG A 40 22.64 -4.42 8.73
C ARG A 40 21.79 -3.73 7.70
N GLY A 41 21.45 -2.48 7.93
CA GLY A 41 20.50 -1.81 7.07
C GLY A 41 19.15 -2.53 6.99
N ILE A 42 18.13 -1.80 6.67
CA ILE A 42 16.78 -2.36 6.50
C ILE A 42 16.47 -2.41 5.02
N ASP A 43 16.26 -3.60 4.50
CA ASP A 43 15.69 -3.75 3.16
C ASP A 43 14.17 -3.67 3.29
N LEU A 44 13.62 -2.52 2.92
CA LEU A 44 12.18 -2.31 3.00
C LEU A 44 11.42 -3.26 2.10
N ASN A 45 11.99 -3.67 0.99
CA ASN A 45 11.35 -4.64 0.13
C ASN A 45 11.17 -5.98 0.85
N GLU A 46 12.16 -6.40 1.59
CA GLU A 46 12.09 -7.61 2.38
C GLU A 46 11.03 -7.52 3.47
N GLN A 47 10.95 -6.35 4.12
CA GLN A 47 10.01 -6.12 5.22
C GLN A 47 8.57 -5.97 4.75
N LEU A 48 8.34 -5.29 3.64
CA LEU A 48 7.02 -4.86 3.22
C LEU A 48 6.44 -5.72 2.11
N ILE A 49 7.28 -6.40 1.34
CA ILE A 49 6.83 -7.19 0.20
C ILE A 49 6.92 -8.67 0.56
N ARG A 50 5.78 -9.27 0.81
CA ARG A 50 5.69 -10.68 1.16
C ARG A 50 5.65 -11.59 -0.06
N ASN A 51 5.09 -11.11 -1.15
CA ASN A 51 4.93 -11.88 -2.37
C ASN A 51 5.28 -11.01 -3.57
N LYS A 52 6.55 -11.06 -3.98
CA LYS A 52 7.04 -10.21 -5.07
C LYS A 52 6.25 -10.33 -6.38
N PRO A 53 5.88 -11.52 -6.86
CA PRO A 53 5.14 -11.62 -8.12
C PRO A 53 3.76 -10.98 -8.10
N ALA A 54 3.19 -10.76 -6.92
CA ALA A 54 1.84 -10.23 -6.78
C ALA A 54 1.80 -8.80 -6.21
N THR A 55 2.96 -8.18 -5.97
CA THR A 55 3.06 -6.89 -5.29
C THR A 55 3.30 -5.76 -6.26
N TYR A 56 2.54 -4.68 -6.09
CA TYR A 56 2.59 -3.50 -6.94
C TYR A 56 2.69 -2.26 -6.07
N PHE A 57 3.39 -1.24 -6.59
CA PHE A 57 3.43 0.09 -5.99
C PHE A 57 2.55 1.00 -6.81
N MET A 58 1.62 1.67 -6.16
CA MET A 58 0.68 2.55 -6.85
C MET A 58 0.65 3.91 -6.18
N ARG A 59 0.58 4.95 -7.00
CA ARG A 59 0.45 6.32 -6.48
C ARG A 59 -1.01 6.69 -6.37
N VAL A 60 -1.35 7.30 -5.24
CA VAL A 60 -2.71 7.74 -4.95
C VAL A 60 -2.91 9.16 -5.44
N THR A 61 -4.03 9.40 -6.09
CA THR A 61 -4.48 10.72 -6.49
C THR A 61 -5.79 11.05 -5.76
N GLY A 62 -5.81 12.20 -5.12
CA GLY A 62 -6.95 12.65 -4.35
C GLY A 62 -6.92 12.19 -2.89
N ASN A 63 -7.94 12.57 -2.16
CA ASN A 63 -8.01 12.38 -0.71
C ASN A 63 -9.20 11.52 -0.29
N SER A 64 -9.58 10.55 -1.10
CA SER A 64 -10.71 9.68 -0.80
C SER A 64 -10.54 8.83 0.46
N MET A 65 -9.30 8.64 0.90
CA MET A 65 -8.98 7.81 2.05
C MET A 65 -8.19 8.58 3.12
N ILE A 66 -8.40 9.88 3.19
CA ILE A 66 -7.60 10.75 4.07
C ILE A 66 -7.74 10.38 5.55
N ASN A 67 -8.90 9.97 6.00
CA ASN A 67 -9.12 9.58 7.38
C ASN A 67 -8.53 8.21 7.72
N ALA A 68 -8.09 7.47 6.72
CA ALA A 68 -7.32 6.25 6.91
C ALA A 68 -5.81 6.49 6.86
N GLY A 69 -5.39 7.76 6.75
CA GLY A 69 -3.98 8.11 6.69
C GLY A 69 -3.37 8.01 5.31
N ILE A 70 -4.19 7.96 4.26
CA ILE A 70 -3.72 7.91 2.88
C ILE A 70 -4.03 9.24 2.20
N HIS A 71 -2.99 9.95 1.78
CA HIS A 71 -3.09 11.30 1.23
C HIS A 71 -2.77 11.33 -0.25
N ASP A 72 -3.22 12.38 -0.90
CA ASP A 72 -2.84 12.63 -2.29
C ASP A 72 -1.32 12.60 -2.45
N GLY A 73 -0.84 11.86 -3.45
CA GLY A 73 0.59 11.72 -3.71
C GLY A 73 1.27 10.58 -2.96
N ASP A 74 0.59 9.96 -2.02
CA ASP A 74 1.15 8.81 -1.31
C ASP A 74 1.33 7.61 -2.24
N VAL A 75 2.25 6.73 -1.85
CA VAL A 75 2.45 5.45 -2.53
C VAL A 75 1.88 4.35 -1.66
N VAL A 76 1.05 3.52 -2.23
CA VAL A 76 0.52 2.34 -1.55
C VAL A 76 1.15 1.08 -2.12
N ILE A 77 1.36 0.12 -1.23
CA ILE A 77 1.82 -1.22 -1.61
C ILE A 77 0.58 -2.09 -1.69
N VAL A 78 0.38 -2.71 -2.85
CA VAL A 78 -0.82 -3.50 -3.15
C VAL A 78 -0.40 -4.93 -3.44
N ASP A 79 -1.01 -5.85 -2.72
CA ASP A 79 -0.74 -7.28 -2.89
C ASP A 79 -1.98 -7.95 -3.49
N ARG A 80 -1.80 -8.55 -4.65
CA ARG A 80 -2.88 -9.22 -5.37
C ARG A 80 -3.10 -10.66 -4.94
N SER A 81 -2.19 -11.21 -4.14
CA SER A 81 -2.32 -12.57 -3.63
C SER A 81 -3.20 -12.67 -2.37
N ILE A 82 -3.44 -11.55 -1.71
CA ILE A 82 -4.25 -11.54 -0.49
C ILE A 82 -5.73 -11.57 -0.85
N LYS A 83 -6.46 -12.45 -0.18
CA LYS A 83 -7.92 -12.50 -0.35
C LYS A 83 -8.55 -11.24 0.25
N PRO A 84 -9.32 -10.50 -0.53
CA PRO A 84 -10.01 -9.32 0.01
C PRO A 84 -11.12 -9.73 0.95
N VAL A 85 -11.07 -9.21 2.16
CA VAL A 85 -12.09 -9.43 3.18
C VAL A 85 -12.60 -8.09 3.69
N SER A 86 -13.78 -8.11 4.31
CA SER A 86 -14.39 -6.90 4.87
C SER A 86 -13.43 -6.22 5.85
N GLY A 87 -13.33 -4.91 5.76
CA GLY A 87 -12.43 -4.10 6.59
C GLY A 87 -11.08 -3.79 5.96
N LYS A 88 -10.71 -4.48 4.89
CA LYS A 88 -9.45 -4.21 4.18
C LYS A 88 -9.61 -3.03 3.23
N ILE A 89 -8.52 -2.28 3.05
CA ILE A 89 -8.45 -1.27 2.01
C ILE A 89 -8.04 -1.97 0.73
N VAL A 90 -8.78 -1.74 -0.34
CA VAL A 90 -8.60 -2.42 -1.60
C VAL A 90 -8.49 -1.42 -2.75
N ILE A 91 -7.86 -1.88 -3.82
CA ILE A 91 -7.95 -1.23 -5.12
C ILE A 91 -9.06 -1.94 -5.88
N ALA A 92 -10.08 -1.21 -6.27
CA ALA A 92 -11.21 -1.74 -7.02
C ALA A 92 -11.27 -1.12 -8.40
N ILE A 93 -11.66 -1.91 -9.37
CA ILE A 93 -11.98 -1.43 -10.71
C ILE A 93 -13.49 -1.42 -10.84
N LEU A 94 -14.05 -0.23 -11.00
CA LEU A 94 -15.48 -0.01 -11.04
C LEU A 94 -15.82 0.64 -12.38
N ASP A 95 -16.51 -0.11 -13.25
CA ASP A 95 -16.83 0.33 -14.61
C ASP A 95 -15.61 0.93 -15.34
N GLY A 96 -14.46 0.27 -15.19
CA GLY A 96 -13.22 0.67 -15.84
C GLY A 96 -12.38 1.70 -15.10
N ASP A 97 -12.85 2.20 -13.98
CA ASP A 97 -12.15 3.21 -13.20
C ASP A 97 -11.52 2.60 -11.95
N MET A 98 -10.25 2.94 -11.71
CA MET A 98 -9.52 2.44 -10.54
C MET A 98 -9.73 3.33 -9.34
N LEU A 99 -10.22 2.75 -8.26
CA LEU A 99 -10.54 3.44 -7.02
C LEU A 99 -9.85 2.77 -5.84
N ILE A 100 -9.57 3.56 -4.81
CA ILE A 100 -9.09 3.06 -3.53
C ILE A 100 -10.18 3.28 -2.48
N ARG A 101 -10.62 2.21 -1.83
CA ARG A 101 -11.72 2.25 -0.86
C ARG A 101 -11.54 1.17 0.19
N ARG A 102 -12.24 1.31 1.30
CA ARG A 102 -12.37 0.22 2.27
C ARG A 102 -13.49 -0.70 1.82
N LEU A 103 -13.20 -1.97 1.79
CA LEU A 103 -14.20 -2.99 1.44
C LEU A 103 -15.10 -3.25 2.62
N GLU A 104 -16.39 -3.18 2.39
CA GLU A 104 -17.39 -3.58 3.38
C GLU A 104 -18.28 -4.65 2.75
N LYS A 105 -18.22 -5.84 3.31
CA LYS A 105 -18.98 -6.98 2.81
C LYS A 105 -19.92 -7.48 3.90
N THR A 106 -21.19 -7.43 3.63
CA THR A 106 -22.23 -8.01 4.47
C THR A 106 -22.87 -9.19 3.75
N MET A 107 -23.82 -9.87 4.40
CA MET A 107 -24.44 -11.07 3.82
C MET A 107 -25.01 -10.85 2.42
N ASN A 108 -25.59 -9.69 2.19
CA ASN A 108 -26.29 -9.41 0.93
C ASN A 108 -25.76 -8.19 0.19
N LYS A 109 -24.76 -7.50 0.73
CA LYS A 109 -24.30 -6.24 0.16
C LYS A 109 -22.79 -6.18 0.11
N LEU A 110 -22.31 -5.58 -0.95
CA LEU A 110 -20.91 -5.24 -1.12
C LEU A 110 -20.80 -3.73 -1.33
N ARG A 111 -20.00 -3.09 -0.51
CA ARG A 111 -19.83 -1.64 -0.53
C ARG A 111 -18.37 -1.27 -0.59
N LEU A 112 -18.11 -0.16 -1.25
CA LEU A 112 -16.80 0.48 -1.29
C LEU A 112 -16.91 1.78 -0.51
N VAL A 113 -16.26 1.83 0.65
CA VAL A 113 -16.43 2.92 1.61
C VAL A 113 -15.23 3.85 1.56
N PRO A 114 -15.43 5.14 1.22
CA PRO A 114 -14.35 6.11 1.33
C PRO A 114 -14.09 6.46 2.80
N GLU A 115 -12.90 6.91 3.09
CA GLU A 115 -12.55 7.40 4.42
C GLU A 115 -12.50 8.94 4.42
N THR A 116 -13.60 9.52 4.00
CA THR A 116 -13.81 10.96 4.03
C THR A 116 -15.31 11.25 3.98
N PRO A 117 -15.82 12.23 4.73
CA PRO A 117 -17.22 12.61 4.66
C PRO A 117 -17.62 13.30 3.35
N LYS A 118 -16.63 13.68 2.54
CA LYS A 118 -16.88 14.39 1.27
C LYS A 118 -17.35 13.48 0.15
N LEU A 119 -17.19 12.18 0.28
CA LEU A 119 -17.58 11.21 -0.72
C LEU A 119 -18.61 10.24 -0.15
N ALA A 120 -19.49 9.78 -1.01
CA ALA A 120 -20.50 8.80 -0.62
C ALA A 120 -19.97 7.37 -0.75
N THR A 121 -20.47 6.49 0.10
CA THR A 121 -20.24 5.05 -0.02
C THR A 121 -20.84 4.55 -1.34
N ILE A 122 -20.10 3.69 -2.02
CA ILE A 122 -20.52 3.11 -3.29
C ILE A 122 -21.18 1.76 -3.02
N GLU A 123 -22.44 1.64 -3.44
CA GLU A 123 -23.15 0.36 -3.45
C GLU A 123 -22.79 -0.37 -4.74
N VAL A 124 -22.08 -1.47 -4.64
CA VAL A 124 -21.59 -2.19 -5.82
C VAL A 124 -22.73 -2.71 -6.69
N ALA A 125 -23.87 -3.06 -6.09
CA ALA A 125 -25.02 -3.54 -6.82
C ALA A 125 -25.60 -2.54 -7.85
N GLU A 126 -25.29 -1.25 -7.71
CA GLU A 126 -25.72 -0.21 -8.64
C GLU A 126 -24.85 -0.10 -9.89
N TYR A 127 -23.75 -0.86 -9.93
CA TYR A 127 -22.79 -0.80 -11.02
C TYR A 127 -22.76 -2.11 -11.79
N SER A 128 -22.48 -2.02 -13.07
CA SER A 128 -22.52 -3.18 -13.95
C SER A 128 -21.26 -4.05 -13.86
N ASP A 129 -20.14 -3.48 -13.47
CA ASP A 129 -18.88 -4.21 -13.40
C ASP A 129 -18.02 -3.72 -12.24
N MET A 130 -17.58 -4.66 -11.40
CA MET A 130 -16.66 -4.37 -10.32
C MET A 130 -15.72 -5.55 -10.08
N THR A 131 -14.45 -5.24 -10.00
CA THR A 131 -13.41 -6.22 -9.68
C THR A 131 -12.53 -5.67 -8.57
N ILE A 132 -12.24 -6.48 -7.56
CA ILE A 132 -11.21 -6.15 -6.58
C ILE A 132 -9.87 -6.52 -7.21
N TRP A 133 -9.06 -5.50 -7.47
CA TRP A 133 -7.78 -5.69 -8.13
C TRP A 133 -6.69 -6.16 -7.17
N GLY A 134 -6.69 -5.67 -5.95
CA GLY A 134 -5.70 -6.05 -4.94
C GLY A 134 -5.99 -5.44 -3.59
N VAL A 135 -5.25 -5.87 -2.58
CA VAL A 135 -5.39 -5.40 -1.20
C VAL A 135 -4.22 -4.49 -0.86
N VAL A 136 -4.53 -3.32 -0.31
CA VAL A 136 -3.51 -2.38 0.16
C VAL A 136 -2.96 -2.89 1.48
N THR A 137 -1.64 -3.06 1.55
CA THR A 137 -0.98 -3.57 2.75
C THR A 137 -0.24 -2.49 3.53
N TYR A 138 0.30 -1.49 2.83
CA TYR A 138 1.06 -0.40 3.45
C TYR A 138 0.86 0.87 2.66
N VAL A 139 1.04 1.98 3.33
CA VAL A 139 1.11 3.31 2.70
C VAL A 139 2.45 3.94 3.03
N ILE A 140 3.04 4.59 2.04
CA ILE A 140 4.27 5.37 2.19
C ILE A 140 3.90 6.83 1.97
N HIS A 141 4.01 7.61 3.02
CA HIS A 141 3.67 9.02 3.02
C HIS A 141 4.94 9.86 3.22
N GLY A 142 5.24 10.74 2.27
CA GLY A 142 6.33 11.69 2.39
C GLY A 142 5.96 12.87 3.28
N VAL A 143 6.87 13.31 4.06
CA VAL A 143 6.68 14.44 4.97
C VAL A 143 7.39 15.70 4.47
#